data_9eb3f4ce559df91c55fd95948cab998a
#
_entry.id   9eb3f4ce559df91c55fd95948cab998a
#
_cell.length_a   1.000
_cell.length_b   1.000
_cell.length_c   1.000
_cell.angle_alpha   90.00
_cell.angle_beta   90.00
_cell.angle_gamma   90.00
#
_symmetry.space_group_name_H-M   'P 1'
#
loop_
_entity.id
_entity.type
_entity.pdbx_description
1 polymer ?
#
loop_
_entity_poly.entity_id
_entity_poly.type
_entity_poly.pdbx_seq_one_letter_code
_entity_poly.pdbx_strand_id
1 'polypeptide(L)'
;MSPPQSPQLIDRFDRHINYLRLSITDRCDFRCQYCMAETMQFLPRADVLSIEELLRTARLFTELGVKKIRVTGGEPLIRRGVDELFKGLGALPGLETLALTTNGSHLEKTASELVEAGVKTINISLDSLRADRFREITRTGDLDTVLRGIDAAVAAGFERVRINTVLLAGLNRDEVLPLTQFAIARQIDIAFIEEMPLGQVTVGGKALAYVSSQSLHDELAGHFDLEESTAAPDAGPSRDYLIGGTRSRVGFISPHSNNFCGTCNRLRVSAEGRLLMCLGNEESIDLRALLRAGNSDEAIKSSIISSLTMKPERHVFDRPDEPQIVRFMNATGG
;
A
#
# COMPACT_ATOMS: atom_id res chain seq x y z
N MET A 1 -25.02 -10.23 -28.89
CA MET A 1 -23.97 -9.21 -28.97
C MET A 1 -23.25 -9.22 -27.65
N SER A 2 -21.97 -9.56 -27.64
CA SER A 2 -21.15 -9.46 -26.43
C SER A 2 -21.14 -8.00 -25.96
N PRO A 3 -21.23 -7.70 -24.65
CA PRO A 3 -21.13 -6.32 -24.17
C PRO A 3 -19.80 -5.71 -24.63
N PRO A 4 -19.76 -4.42 -24.96
CA PRO A 4 -18.52 -3.78 -25.36
C PRO A 4 -17.50 -3.99 -24.23
N GLN A 5 -16.35 -4.53 -24.60
CA GLN A 5 -15.25 -4.72 -23.62
C GLN A 5 -14.87 -3.33 -23.12
N SER A 6 -14.88 -3.15 -21.81
CA SER A 6 -14.38 -1.91 -21.18
C SER A 6 -12.97 -1.63 -21.69
N PRO A 7 -12.62 -0.38 -22.01
CA PRO A 7 -11.26 -0.06 -22.44
C PRO A 7 -10.28 -0.49 -21.35
N GLN A 8 -9.33 -1.32 -21.73
CA GLN A 8 -8.34 -1.83 -20.78
C GLN A 8 -7.16 -0.87 -20.70
N LEU A 9 -6.70 -0.59 -19.48
CA LEU A 9 -5.47 0.17 -19.26
C LEU A 9 -4.28 -0.75 -19.52
N ILE A 10 -3.65 -0.60 -20.68
CA ILE A 10 -2.46 -1.35 -21.09
C ILE A 10 -1.33 -0.36 -21.33
N ASP A 11 -0.17 -0.55 -20.72
CA ASP A 11 0.98 0.29 -20.92
C ASP A 11 1.83 -0.17 -22.11
N ARG A 12 2.88 0.60 -22.47
CA ARG A 12 3.77 0.32 -23.60
C ARG A 12 4.60 -0.96 -23.48
N PHE A 13 4.50 -1.68 -22.35
CA PHE A 13 5.17 -2.94 -22.10
C PHE A 13 4.18 -4.11 -21.96
N ASP A 14 2.96 -3.94 -22.49
CA ASP A 14 1.86 -4.90 -22.48
C ASP A 14 1.40 -5.31 -21.05
N ARG A 15 1.68 -4.48 -20.03
CA ARG A 15 1.20 -4.73 -18.67
C ARG A 15 -0.23 -4.23 -18.52
N HIS A 16 -1.11 -5.12 -18.10
CA HIS A 16 -2.51 -4.80 -17.79
C HIS A 16 -2.62 -4.15 -16.42
N ILE A 17 -3.10 -2.90 -16.38
CA ILE A 17 -3.27 -2.14 -15.16
C ILE A 17 -4.69 -2.35 -14.63
N ASN A 18 -4.82 -3.15 -13.58
CA ASN A 18 -6.10 -3.48 -12.95
C ASN A 18 -6.17 -3.13 -11.46
N TYR A 19 -5.12 -2.48 -10.92
CA TYR A 19 -4.98 -2.18 -9.52
C TYR A 19 -4.63 -0.70 -9.29
N LEU A 20 -5.50 0.03 -8.59
CA LEU A 20 -5.27 1.41 -8.17
C LEU A 20 -4.93 1.48 -6.68
N ARG A 21 -3.85 2.18 -6.33
CA ARG A 21 -3.60 2.64 -4.96
C ARG A 21 -4.07 4.08 -4.85
N LEU A 22 -5.01 4.33 -3.95
CA LEU A 22 -5.63 5.63 -3.77
C LEU A 22 -5.25 6.20 -2.39
N SER A 23 -4.31 7.15 -2.39
CA SER A 23 -3.95 7.88 -1.18
C SER A 23 -5.00 8.95 -0.92
N ILE A 24 -5.62 8.90 0.25
CA ILE A 24 -6.73 9.81 0.57
C ILE A 24 -6.32 10.96 1.49
N THR A 25 -5.14 10.87 2.09
CA THR A 25 -4.58 11.90 2.98
C THR A 25 -3.07 11.72 3.08
N ASP A 26 -2.35 12.81 3.25
CA ASP A 26 -0.92 12.82 3.60
C ASP A 26 -0.70 12.82 5.13
N ARG A 27 -1.76 13.07 5.93
CA ARG A 27 -1.70 13.11 7.39
C ARG A 27 -1.64 11.73 7.98
N CYS A 28 -0.86 11.59 9.05
CA CYS A 28 -0.74 10.36 9.83
C CYS A 28 -0.62 10.74 11.32
N ASP A 29 -1.11 9.91 12.19
CA ASP A 29 -0.92 9.99 13.64
C ASP A 29 0.44 9.39 14.08
N PHE A 30 1.07 8.54 13.24
CA PHE A 30 2.44 8.06 13.42
C PHE A 30 3.45 8.94 12.67
N ARG A 31 4.75 8.78 13.05
CA ARG A 31 5.91 9.46 12.45
C ARG A 31 7.03 8.47 12.15
N CYS A 32 6.68 7.33 11.51
CA CYS A 32 7.63 6.25 11.25
C CYS A 32 8.90 6.76 10.56
N GLN A 33 10.06 6.33 11.07
CA GLN A 33 11.37 6.84 10.67
C GLN A 33 11.65 6.65 9.17
N TYR A 34 11.19 5.55 8.59
CA TYR A 34 11.38 5.22 7.17
C TYR A 34 10.32 5.86 6.23
N CYS A 35 9.26 6.46 6.79
CA CYS A 35 8.11 6.93 6.02
C CYS A 35 8.10 8.45 5.84
N MET A 36 8.47 9.21 6.87
CA MET A 36 8.40 10.67 6.85
C MET A 36 9.38 11.32 7.85
N ALA A 37 9.67 12.60 7.61
CA ALA A 37 10.44 13.39 8.57
C ALA A 37 9.70 13.54 9.90
N GLU A 38 10.44 13.76 10.98
CA GLU A 38 9.88 13.98 12.31
C GLU A 38 8.97 15.22 12.33
N THR A 39 9.47 16.31 11.75
CA THR A 39 8.69 17.55 11.55
C THR A 39 8.20 17.60 10.11
N MET A 40 6.91 17.25 9.90
CA MET A 40 6.28 17.24 8.57
C MET A 40 5.39 18.46 8.37
N GLN A 41 5.48 19.07 7.20
CA GLN A 41 4.48 20.01 6.69
C GLN A 41 3.48 19.23 5.82
N PHE A 42 2.23 19.19 6.27
CA PHE A 42 1.16 18.54 5.54
C PHE A 42 0.51 19.49 4.55
N LEU A 43 -0.09 18.93 3.51
CA LEU A 43 -0.82 19.69 2.50
C LEU A 43 -1.94 20.55 3.13
N PRO A 44 -2.14 21.77 2.65
CA PRO A 44 -3.36 22.53 2.93
C PRO A 44 -4.60 21.72 2.53
N ARG A 45 -5.70 21.86 3.27
CA ARG A 45 -6.96 21.13 2.95
C ARG A 45 -7.45 21.37 1.53
N ALA A 46 -7.25 22.57 1.00
CA ALA A 46 -7.63 22.93 -0.36
C ALA A 46 -6.83 22.16 -1.44
N ASP A 47 -5.65 21.66 -1.09
CA ASP A 47 -4.77 20.92 -2.01
C ASP A 47 -4.98 19.40 -1.96
N VAL A 48 -5.80 18.91 -1.02
CA VAL A 48 -6.18 17.50 -0.94
C VAL A 48 -7.49 17.28 -1.70
N LEU A 49 -7.62 16.15 -2.39
CA LEU A 49 -8.87 15.78 -3.07
C LEU A 49 -10.02 15.65 -2.06
N SER A 50 -11.21 16.15 -2.40
CA SER A 50 -12.43 15.95 -1.61
C SER A 50 -12.90 14.49 -1.66
N ILE A 51 -13.87 14.11 -0.84
CA ILE A 51 -14.48 12.76 -0.88
C ILE A 51 -15.13 12.53 -2.23
N GLU A 52 -15.84 13.51 -2.77
CA GLU A 52 -16.52 13.46 -4.06
C GLU A 52 -15.50 13.34 -5.21
N GLU A 53 -14.39 14.07 -5.16
CA GLU A 53 -13.30 13.98 -6.14
C GLU A 53 -12.65 12.60 -6.11
N LEU A 54 -12.45 12.01 -4.91
CA LEU A 54 -11.93 10.65 -4.74
C LEU A 54 -12.89 9.59 -5.29
N LEU A 55 -14.19 9.71 -5.01
CA LEU A 55 -15.21 8.80 -5.53
C LEU A 55 -15.33 8.91 -7.06
N ARG A 56 -15.32 10.14 -7.61
CA ARG A 56 -15.30 10.35 -9.06
C ARG A 56 -14.07 9.71 -9.69
N THR A 57 -12.89 9.93 -9.12
CA THR A 57 -11.64 9.32 -9.58
C THR A 57 -11.73 7.80 -9.57
N ALA A 58 -12.15 7.20 -8.46
CA ALA A 58 -12.28 5.76 -8.33
C ALA A 58 -13.24 5.16 -9.37
N ARG A 59 -14.40 5.80 -9.59
CA ARG A 59 -15.36 5.42 -10.62
C ARG A 59 -14.75 5.43 -12.02
N LEU A 60 -14.04 6.49 -12.40
CA LEU A 60 -13.39 6.58 -13.71
C LEU A 60 -12.38 5.45 -13.93
N PHE A 61 -11.63 5.08 -12.88
CA PHE A 61 -10.69 3.96 -12.96
C PHE A 61 -11.41 2.60 -13.07
N THR A 62 -12.52 2.39 -12.37
CA THR A 62 -13.30 1.14 -12.51
C THR A 62 -13.93 1.03 -13.90
N GLU A 63 -14.42 2.13 -14.47
CA GLU A 63 -14.90 2.19 -15.86
C GLU A 63 -13.79 1.88 -16.88
N LEU A 64 -12.53 2.18 -16.56
CA LEU A 64 -11.33 1.83 -17.36
C LEU A 64 -10.79 0.42 -17.08
N GLY A 65 -11.50 -0.41 -16.32
CA GLY A 65 -11.17 -1.80 -16.09
C GLY A 65 -10.33 -2.09 -14.85
N VAL A 66 -10.14 -1.12 -13.95
CA VAL A 66 -9.53 -1.37 -12.64
C VAL A 66 -10.49 -2.21 -11.80
N LYS A 67 -9.98 -3.34 -11.28
CA LYS A 67 -10.71 -4.33 -10.48
C LYS A 67 -10.45 -4.24 -9.00
N LYS A 68 -9.32 -3.65 -8.64
CA LYS A 68 -8.87 -3.52 -7.26
C LYS A 68 -8.52 -2.09 -6.92
N ILE A 69 -9.09 -1.59 -5.83
CA ILE A 69 -8.71 -0.30 -5.24
C ILE A 69 -8.21 -0.57 -3.82
N ARG A 70 -6.99 -0.10 -3.53
CA ARG A 70 -6.46 -0.06 -2.17
C ARG A 70 -6.43 1.37 -1.67
N VAL A 71 -7.24 1.64 -0.68
CA VAL A 71 -7.21 2.91 0.04
C VAL A 71 -5.97 2.92 0.94
N THR A 72 -5.27 4.04 0.92
CA THR A 72 -4.04 4.28 1.68
C THR A 72 -3.91 5.78 1.96
N GLY A 73 -2.75 6.22 2.44
CA GLY A 73 -2.49 7.63 2.75
C GLY A 73 -1.25 7.74 3.60
N GLY A 74 -1.21 8.74 4.46
CA GLY A 74 -0.54 8.64 5.73
C GLY A 74 -1.29 7.60 6.56
N GLU A 75 -2.27 8.03 7.39
CA GLU A 75 -3.23 7.10 7.98
C GLU A 75 -4.63 7.42 7.45
N PRO A 76 -5.23 6.54 6.62
CA PRO A 76 -6.53 6.82 6.02
C PRO A 76 -7.66 6.94 7.03
N LEU A 77 -7.62 6.20 8.14
CA LEU A 77 -8.71 6.14 9.12
C LEU A 77 -8.84 7.42 9.98
N ILE A 78 -7.86 8.32 9.96
CA ILE A 78 -7.99 9.63 10.62
C ILE A 78 -8.69 10.67 9.74
N ARG A 79 -8.92 10.35 8.45
CA ARG A 79 -9.56 11.30 7.55
C ARG A 79 -11.04 11.46 7.86
N ARG A 80 -11.48 12.71 8.03
CA ARG A 80 -12.91 13.02 8.21
C ARG A 80 -13.70 12.61 6.96
N GLY A 81 -14.83 11.91 7.14
CA GLY A 81 -15.71 11.42 6.08
C GLY A 81 -15.16 10.14 5.39
N VAL A 82 -14.23 9.46 6.03
CA VAL A 82 -13.65 8.21 5.48
C VAL A 82 -14.67 7.08 5.40
N ASP A 83 -15.64 7.03 6.31
CA ASP A 83 -16.78 6.11 6.32
C ASP A 83 -17.66 6.28 5.09
N GLU A 84 -18.02 7.51 4.72
CA GLU A 84 -18.73 7.84 3.49
C GLU A 84 -17.95 7.40 2.24
N LEU A 85 -16.62 7.62 2.25
CA LEU A 85 -15.77 7.20 1.16
C LEU A 85 -15.78 5.67 0.99
N PHE A 86 -15.60 4.89 2.07
CA PHE A 86 -15.60 3.43 1.97
C PHE A 86 -16.94 2.88 1.50
N LYS A 87 -18.06 3.40 2.01
CA LYS A 87 -19.42 3.05 1.53
C LYS A 87 -19.57 3.34 0.03
N GLY A 88 -19.13 4.51 -0.41
CA GLY A 88 -19.19 4.88 -1.83
C GLY A 88 -18.28 4.01 -2.71
N LEU A 89 -17.07 3.68 -2.26
CA LEU A 89 -16.15 2.79 -2.98
C LEU A 89 -16.70 1.36 -3.05
N GLY A 90 -17.23 0.82 -1.94
CA GLY A 90 -17.79 -0.54 -1.90
C GLY A 90 -19.00 -0.72 -2.80
N ALA A 91 -19.72 0.38 -3.11
CA ALA A 91 -20.87 0.38 -4.02
C ALA A 91 -20.50 0.57 -5.51
N LEU A 92 -19.20 0.76 -5.85
CA LEU A 92 -18.80 1.02 -7.24
C LEU A 92 -19.01 -0.21 -8.13
N PRO A 93 -19.76 -0.07 -9.24
CA PRO A 93 -19.90 -1.15 -10.21
C PRO A 93 -18.54 -1.54 -10.81
N GLY A 94 -18.29 -2.84 -10.93
CA GLY A 94 -17.08 -3.37 -11.53
C GLY A 94 -15.86 -3.43 -10.61
N LEU A 95 -15.92 -2.87 -9.40
CA LEU A 95 -14.88 -3.07 -8.40
C LEU A 95 -15.03 -4.46 -7.76
N GLU A 96 -14.01 -5.28 -7.85
CA GLU A 96 -14.02 -6.65 -7.31
C GLU A 96 -13.39 -6.73 -5.92
N THR A 97 -12.36 -5.91 -5.68
CA THR A 97 -11.61 -5.90 -4.41
C THR A 97 -11.42 -4.49 -3.89
N LEU A 98 -12.10 -4.15 -2.80
CA LEU A 98 -11.78 -2.99 -1.99
C LEU A 98 -10.83 -3.39 -0.86
N ALA A 99 -9.70 -2.71 -0.76
CA ALA A 99 -8.65 -3.04 0.18
C ALA A 99 -8.19 -1.81 0.95
N LEU A 100 -7.63 -2.02 2.14
CA LEU A 100 -7.11 -0.96 3.02
C LEU A 100 -5.66 -1.25 3.41
N THR A 101 -4.85 -0.20 3.53
CA THR A 101 -3.58 -0.21 4.28
C THR A 101 -3.69 0.82 5.40
N THR A 102 -3.38 0.42 6.64
CA THR A 102 -3.51 1.25 7.84
C THR A 102 -2.40 0.92 8.85
N ASN A 103 -2.12 1.84 9.75
CA ASN A 103 -1.24 1.60 10.88
C ASN A 103 -1.93 0.86 12.06
N GLY A 104 -3.24 0.63 11.96
CA GLY A 104 -4.01 -0.14 12.92
C GLY A 104 -4.52 0.62 14.15
N SER A 105 -4.09 1.86 14.37
CA SER A 105 -4.41 2.64 15.58
C SER A 105 -5.91 2.90 15.79
N HIS A 106 -6.69 2.88 14.72
CA HIS A 106 -8.14 3.15 14.77
C HIS A 106 -9.01 1.91 14.54
N LEU A 107 -8.42 0.74 14.26
CA LEU A 107 -9.17 -0.46 13.86
C LEU A 107 -10.07 -1.03 14.96
N GLU A 108 -9.68 -0.91 16.23
CA GLU A 108 -10.50 -1.39 17.35
C GLU A 108 -11.95 -0.84 17.28
N LYS A 109 -12.10 0.37 16.72
CA LYS A 109 -13.41 1.06 16.62
C LYS A 109 -14.07 0.94 15.25
N THR A 110 -13.30 0.66 14.19
CA THR A 110 -13.79 0.83 12.81
C THR A 110 -13.80 -0.47 12.01
N ALA A 111 -13.22 -1.57 12.52
CA ALA A 111 -13.02 -2.80 11.75
C ALA A 111 -14.35 -3.38 11.20
N SER A 112 -15.41 -3.44 12.03
CA SER A 112 -16.72 -3.97 11.61
C SER A 112 -17.37 -3.09 10.55
N GLU A 113 -17.33 -1.75 10.72
CA GLU A 113 -17.90 -0.79 9.75
C GLU A 113 -17.18 -0.86 8.39
N LEU A 114 -15.87 -1.14 8.39
CA LEU A 114 -15.10 -1.32 7.16
C LEU A 114 -15.52 -2.59 6.40
N VAL A 115 -15.75 -3.69 7.10
CA VAL A 115 -16.29 -4.92 6.49
C VAL A 115 -17.69 -4.68 5.92
N GLU A 116 -18.58 -4.03 6.66
CA GLU A 116 -19.93 -3.66 6.21
C GLU A 116 -19.89 -2.74 4.98
N ALA A 117 -18.89 -1.86 4.89
CA ALA A 117 -18.66 -1.00 3.74
C ALA A 117 -18.03 -1.73 2.53
N GLY A 118 -17.79 -3.05 2.62
CA GLY A 118 -17.28 -3.87 1.53
C GLY A 118 -15.75 -3.98 1.44
N VAL A 119 -15.00 -3.56 2.47
CA VAL A 119 -13.55 -3.78 2.51
C VAL A 119 -13.27 -5.26 2.72
N LYS A 120 -12.66 -5.90 1.71
CA LYS A 120 -12.37 -7.33 1.73
C LYS A 120 -11.04 -7.67 2.37
N THR A 121 -10.00 -6.88 2.08
CA THR A 121 -8.64 -7.20 2.52
C THR A 121 -7.98 -6.01 3.21
N ILE A 122 -7.29 -6.30 4.32
CA ILE A 122 -6.62 -5.26 5.10
C ILE A 122 -5.15 -5.61 5.32
N ASN A 123 -4.27 -4.61 5.10
CA ASN A 123 -2.88 -4.67 5.50
C ASN A 123 -2.67 -3.73 6.69
N ILE A 124 -2.08 -4.24 7.77
CA ILE A 124 -1.83 -3.50 9.00
C ILE A 124 -0.32 -3.42 9.20
N SER A 125 0.22 -2.22 9.35
CA SER A 125 1.64 -2.02 9.59
C SER A 125 2.00 -2.38 11.03
N LEU A 126 2.96 -3.32 11.20
CA LEU A 126 3.48 -3.73 12.50
C LEU A 126 4.96 -4.08 12.35
N ASP A 127 5.84 -3.20 12.82
CA ASP A 127 7.28 -3.34 12.61
C ASP A 127 8.02 -3.99 13.80
N SER A 128 7.35 -4.12 14.96
CA SER A 128 7.92 -4.75 16.16
C SER A 128 6.83 -5.22 17.12
N LEU A 129 7.12 -6.28 17.89
CA LEU A 129 6.32 -6.78 19.02
C LEU A 129 6.84 -6.25 20.37
N ARG A 130 7.89 -5.45 20.35
CA ARG A 130 8.46 -4.83 21.53
C ARG A 130 8.03 -3.38 21.61
N ALA A 131 7.39 -2.98 22.71
CA ALA A 131 6.82 -1.65 22.88
C ALA A 131 7.86 -0.51 22.77
N ASP A 132 9.05 -0.72 23.35
CA ASP A 132 10.18 0.20 23.26
C ASP A 132 10.62 0.42 21.82
N ARG A 133 10.85 -0.65 21.08
CA ARG A 133 11.28 -0.63 19.68
C ARG A 133 10.18 -0.11 18.75
N PHE A 134 8.93 -0.54 18.95
CA PHE A 134 7.79 -0.03 18.19
C PHE A 134 7.67 1.49 18.33
N ARG A 135 7.83 1.99 19.56
CA ARG A 135 7.84 3.43 19.84
C ARG A 135 9.03 4.14 19.19
N GLU A 136 10.20 3.53 19.18
CA GLU A 136 11.38 4.05 18.51
C GLU A 136 11.14 4.18 16.99
N ILE A 137 10.63 3.14 16.33
CA ILE A 137 10.38 3.13 14.89
C ILE A 137 9.28 4.11 14.51
N THR A 138 8.16 4.11 15.24
CA THR A 138 6.96 4.90 14.91
C THR A 138 6.97 6.31 15.48
N ARG A 139 7.85 6.62 16.44
CA ARG A 139 8.00 7.85 17.24
C ARG A 139 6.78 8.19 18.09
N THR A 140 5.58 7.99 17.61
CA THR A 140 4.32 8.38 18.26
C THR A 140 3.36 7.21 18.50
N GLY A 141 3.63 6.03 17.91
CA GLY A 141 2.72 4.90 17.98
C GLY A 141 2.68 4.23 19.37
N ASP A 142 1.55 3.62 19.67
CA ASP A 142 1.31 2.78 20.84
C ASP A 142 1.05 1.34 20.38
N LEU A 143 1.91 0.40 20.79
CA LEU A 143 1.86 -0.99 20.35
C LEU A 143 0.56 -1.68 20.80
N ASP A 144 0.14 -1.49 22.05
CA ASP A 144 -1.03 -2.16 22.59
C ASP A 144 -2.31 -1.76 21.84
N THR A 145 -2.41 -0.50 21.43
CA THR A 145 -3.51 -0.01 20.58
C THR A 145 -3.52 -0.70 19.23
N VAL A 146 -2.36 -0.90 18.60
CA VAL A 146 -2.27 -1.59 17.32
C VAL A 146 -2.60 -3.08 17.46
N LEU A 147 -2.14 -3.73 18.52
CA LEU A 147 -2.44 -5.15 18.79
C LEU A 147 -3.95 -5.36 18.99
N ARG A 148 -4.64 -4.49 19.75
CA ARG A 148 -6.11 -4.54 19.87
C ARG A 148 -6.79 -4.29 18.51
N GLY A 149 -6.24 -3.39 17.70
CA GLY A 149 -6.72 -3.15 16.33
C GLY A 149 -6.58 -4.39 15.43
N ILE A 150 -5.48 -5.13 15.53
CA ILE A 150 -5.29 -6.40 14.81
C ILE A 150 -6.31 -7.44 15.27
N ASP A 151 -6.49 -7.61 16.58
CA ASP A 151 -7.45 -8.56 17.13
C ASP A 151 -8.89 -8.21 16.71
N ALA A 152 -9.25 -6.92 16.68
CA ALA A 152 -10.52 -6.44 16.16
C ALA A 152 -10.70 -6.72 14.65
N ALA A 153 -9.64 -6.56 13.85
CA ALA A 153 -9.68 -6.90 12.43
C ALA A 153 -9.89 -8.40 12.20
N VAL A 154 -9.24 -9.25 12.99
CA VAL A 154 -9.44 -10.71 12.93
C VAL A 154 -10.88 -11.06 13.28
N ALA A 155 -11.44 -10.46 14.32
CA ALA A 155 -12.81 -10.70 14.76
C ALA A 155 -13.88 -10.17 13.80
N ALA A 156 -13.58 -9.09 13.05
CA ALA A 156 -14.52 -8.47 12.13
C ALA A 156 -14.80 -9.30 10.86
N GLY A 157 -13.94 -10.26 10.51
CA GLY A 157 -14.19 -11.20 9.43
C GLY A 157 -13.81 -10.69 8.04
N PHE A 158 -12.75 -9.89 7.91
CA PHE A 158 -12.14 -9.60 6.60
C PHE A 158 -11.76 -10.91 5.88
N GLU A 159 -11.91 -10.95 4.57
CA GLU A 159 -11.48 -12.11 3.77
C GLU A 159 -9.99 -12.40 3.93
N ARG A 160 -9.18 -11.34 4.14
CA ARG A 160 -7.74 -11.45 4.38
C ARG A 160 -7.24 -10.32 5.28
N VAL A 161 -6.60 -10.69 6.37
CA VAL A 161 -5.82 -9.80 7.24
C VAL A 161 -4.34 -10.11 7.05
N ARG A 162 -3.53 -9.07 6.79
CA ARG A 162 -2.07 -9.21 6.63
C ARG A 162 -1.34 -8.16 7.46
N ILE A 163 -0.30 -8.59 8.15
CA ILE A 163 0.69 -7.67 8.73
C ILE A 163 1.72 -7.34 7.66
N ASN A 164 2.07 -6.06 7.55
CA ASN A 164 3.22 -5.59 6.77
C ASN A 164 4.30 -5.09 7.73
N THR A 165 5.51 -5.61 7.59
CA THR A 165 6.68 -5.24 8.38
C THR A 165 7.78 -4.72 7.46
N VAL A 166 8.20 -3.47 7.63
CA VAL A 166 9.40 -2.94 6.98
C VAL A 166 10.60 -3.36 7.81
N LEU A 167 11.57 -4.05 7.17
CA LEU A 167 12.75 -4.49 7.87
C LEU A 167 13.85 -3.44 7.82
N LEU A 168 14.21 -2.97 8.99
CA LEU A 168 15.24 -1.98 9.24
C LEU A 168 16.45 -2.71 9.84
N ALA A 169 17.56 -2.77 9.09
CA ALA A 169 18.78 -3.39 9.57
C ALA A 169 19.26 -2.74 10.88
N GLY A 170 19.50 -3.57 11.89
CA GLY A 170 19.93 -3.10 13.22
C GLY A 170 18.80 -2.65 14.16
N LEU A 171 17.54 -2.61 13.70
CA LEU A 171 16.41 -2.28 14.56
C LEU A 171 15.49 -3.50 14.84
N ASN A 172 14.92 -4.13 13.81
CA ASN A 172 13.90 -5.17 14.00
C ASN A 172 14.17 -6.48 13.24
N ARG A 173 15.39 -6.67 12.70
CA ARG A 173 15.77 -7.89 11.98
C ARG A 173 15.65 -9.16 12.82
N ASP A 174 15.88 -9.07 14.11
CA ASP A 174 15.78 -10.16 15.08
C ASP A 174 14.33 -10.56 15.41
N GLU A 175 13.33 -9.79 14.97
CA GLU A 175 11.91 -10.07 15.19
C GLU A 175 11.21 -10.82 14.05
N VAL A 176 11.93 -11.22 13.00
CA VAL A 176 11.34 -11.92 11.84
C VAL A 176 10.62 -13.20 12.28
N LEU A 177 11.27 -14.06 13.06
CA LEU A 177 10.65 -15.29 13.57
C LEU A 177 9.52 -15.01 14.57
N PRO A 178 9.68 -14.17 15.61
CA PRO A 178 8.58 -13.79 16.50
C PRO A 178 7.37 -13.21 15.81
N LEU A 179 7.55 -12.32 14.84
CA LEU A 179 6.46 -11.72 14.06
C LEU A 179 5.73 -12.77 13.20
N THR A 180 6.47 -13.71 12.61
CA THR A 180 5.88 -14.82 11.85
C THR A 180 5.05 -15.71 12.76
N GLN A 181 5.56 -16.07 13.94
CA GLN A 181 4.83 -16.85 14.95
C GLN A 181 3.58 -16.12 15.45
N PHE A 182 3.66 -14.80 15.65
CA PHE A 182 2.52 -13.96 16.01
C PHE A 182 1.41 -14.01 14.96
N ALA A 183 1.78 -13.95 13.66
CA ALA A 183 0.83 -14.05 12.56
C ALA A 183 0.18 -15.45 12.50
N ILE A 184 0.96 -16.50 12.63
CA ILE A 184 0.47 -17.90 12.68
C ILE A 184 -0.53 -18.09 13.80
N ALA A 185 -0.22 -17.63 15.01
CA ALA A 185 -1.10 -17.78 16.18
C ALA A 185 -2.47 -17.12 16.00
N ARG A 186 -2.57 -16.09 15.15
CA ARG A 186 -3.81 -15.37 14.81
C ARG A 186 -4.44 -15.82 13.48
N GLN A 187 -3.83 -16.78 12.80
CA GLN A 187 -4.26 -17.26 11.47
C GLN A 187 -4.35 -16.13 10.42
N ILE A 188 -3.44 -15.19 10.47
CA ILE A 188 -3.30 -14.08 9.52
C ILE A 188 -2.00 -14.19 8.73
N ASP A 189 -1.90 -13.43 7.65
CA ASP A 189 -0.70 -13.36 6.83
C ASP A 189 0.31 -12.34 7.37
N ILE A 190 1.58 -12.50 6.99
CA ILE A 190 2.61 -11.50 7.21
C ILE A 190 3.40 -11.26 5.92
N ALA A 191 3.85 -10.02 5.68
CA ALA A 191 4.77 -9.70 4.60
C ALA A 191 5.93 -8.85 5.12
N PHE A 192 7.15 -9.29 4.81
CA PHE A 192 8.37 -8.55 5.05
C PHE A 192 8.73 -7.72 3.81
N ILE A 193 9.05 -6.46 4.04
CA ILE A 193 9.28 -5.46 2.99
C ILE A 193 10.71 -4.97 3.10
N GLU A 194 11.47 -5.06 2.02
CA GLU A 194 12.77 -4.40 1.90
C GLU A 194 12.55 -2.88 1.94
N GLU A 195 13.35 -2.18 2.74
CA GLU A 195 13.29 -0.74 2.82
C GLU A 195 13.54 -0.09 1.46
N MET A 196 12.75 0.93 1.11
CA MET A 196 12.87 1.64 -0.15
C MET A 196 13.47 3.03 0.05
N PRO A 197 14.37 3.50 -0.83
CA PRO A 197 14.99 4.82 -0.73
C PRO A 197 14.02 5.92 -1.19
N LEU A 198 13.03 6.23 -0.35
CA LEU A 198 12.01 7.25 -0.60
C LEU A 198 12.18 8.42 0.37
N GLY A 199 12.13 9.64 -0.17
CA GLY A 199 12.41 10.83 0.62
C GLY A 199 13.87 10.88 1.09
N GLN A 200 14.25 11.94 1.79
CA GLN A 200 15.59 12.06 2.41
C GLN A 200 15.58 11.48 3.83
N VAL A 201 15.01 10.29 4.00
CA VAL A 201 14.95 9.65 5.32
C VAL A 201 16.23 8.86 5.55
N THR A 202 17.13 9.44 6.33
CA THR A 202 18.31 8.74 6.84
C THR A 202 18.13 8.51 8.34
N VAL A 203 18.07 7.27 8.79
CA VAL A 203 18.14 6.96 10.22
C VAL A 203 19.58 7.15 10.67
N GLY A 204 19.83 8.17 11.49
CA GLY A 204 21.15 8.46 12.06
C GLY A 204 22.23 8.83 11.02
N GLY A 205 21.86 9.33 9.84
CA GLY A 205 22.83 9.80 8.82
C GLY A 205 23.59 8.68 8.09
N LYS A 206 23.21 7.41 8.27
CA LYS A 206 23.80 6.27 7.56
C LYS A 206 22.85 5.79 6.48
N ALA A 207 23.37 5.48 5.29
CA ALA A 207 22.63 4.70 4.31
C ALA A 207 22.19 3.40 4.97
N LEU A 208 20.86 3.16 4.97
CA LEU A 208 20.31 1.96 5.60
C LEU A 208 20.75 0.73 4.81
N ALA A 209 21.35 -0.22 5.50
CA ALA A 209 21.66 -1.50 4.92
C ALA A 209 20.36 -2.29 4.78
N TYR A 210 19.91 -2.55 3.55
CA TYR A 210 18.71 -3.35 3.35
C TYR A 210 18.92 -4.82 3.75
N VAL A 211 17.87 -5.45 4.21
CA VAL A 211 17.86 -6.88 4.54
C VAL A 211 17.32 -7.64 3.34
N SER A 212 18.14 -8.52 2.74
CA SER A 212 17.73 -9.30 1.58
C SER A 212 16.57 -10.24 1.90
N SER A 213 15.52 -10.18 1.09
CA SER A 213 14.37 -11.09 1.20
C SER A 213 14.76 -12.57 1.05
N GLN A 214 15.81 -12.88 0.27
CA GLN A 214 16.30 -14.26 0.14
C GLN A 214 16.85 -14.77 1.48
N SER A 215 17.64 -13.96 2.18
CA SER A 215 18.17 -14.36 3.49
C SER A 215 17.08 -14.59 4.54
N LEU A 216 15.96 -13.85 4.43
CA LEU A 216 14.80 -14.05 5.30
C LEU A 216 14.03 -15.32 4.96
N HIS A 217 13.85 -15.57 3.67
CA HIS A 217 13.23 -16.80 3.20
C HIS A 217 14.01 -18.03 3.71
N ASP A 218 15.34 -18.04 3.51
CA ASP A 218 16.19 -19.17 3.90
C ASP A 218 16.18 -19.40 5.42
N GLU A 219 16.16 -18.32 6.21
CA GLU A 219 16.03 -18.42 7.67
C GLU A 219 14.67 -19.02 8.07
N LEU A 220 13.56 -18.50 7.52
CA LEU A 220 12.22 -19.00 7.82
C LEU A 220 12.00 -20.42 7.31
N ALA A 221 12.60 -20.80 6.17
CA ALA A 221 12.58 -22.18 5.67
C ALA A 221 13.32 -23.17 6.58
N GLY A 222 14.23 -22.69 7.42
CA GLY A 222 14.85 -23.49 8.49
C GLY A 222 13.92 -23.80 9.67
N HIS A 223 12.81 -23.08 9.80
CA HIS A 223 11.84 -23.22 10.89
C HIS A 223 10.47 -23.72 10.42
N PHE A 224 10.10 -23.48 9.16
CA PHE A 224 8.78 -23.77 8.62
C PHE A 224 8.90 -24.41 7.24
N ASP A 225 7.96 -25.28 6.91
CA ASP A 225 7.76 -25.73 5.54
C ASP A 225 7.08 -24.62 4.75
N LEU A 226 7.74 -24.11 3.68
CA LEU A 226 7.27 -22.97 2.89
C LEU A 226 6.96 -23.41 1.46
N GLU A 227 5.68 -23.39 1.09
CA GLU A 227 5.22 -23.69 -0.25
C GLU A 227 4.88 -22.41 -1.02
N GLU A 228 5.48 -22.17 -2.18
CA GLU A 228 5.20 -20.98 -2.99
C GLU A 228 3.74 -20.96 -3.43
N SER A 229 3.05 -19.87 -3.12
CA SER A 229 1.64 -19.70 -3.49
C SER A 229 1.51 -19.13 -4.89
N THR A 230 0.59 -19.66 -5.69
CA THR A 230 0.24 -19.08 -6.98
C THR A 230 -0.34 -17.68 -6.80
N ALA A 231 0.23 -16.68 -7.47
CA ALA A 231 -0.25 -15.32 -7.42
C ALA A 231 -1.61 -15.17 -8.09
N ALA A 232 -2.56 -14.49 -7.45
CA ALA A 232 -3.82 -14.11 -8.08
C ALA A 232 -3.60 -13.07 -9.19
N PRO A 233 -4.47 -12.98 -10.22
CA PRO A 233 -4.33 -12.00 -11.31
C PRO A 233 -4.26 -10.53 -10.87
N ASP A 234 -4.87 -10.20 -9.72
CA ASP A 234 -4.86 -8.88 -9.10
C ASP A 234 -3.84 -8.77 -7.95
N ALA A 235 -2.89 -9.70 -7.87
CA ALA A 235 -1.90 -9.77 -6.80
C ALA A 235 -1.06 -8.48 -6.74
N GLY A 236 -0.58 -8.18 -5.54
CA GLY A 236 0.41 -7.14 -5.30
C GLY A 236 1.83 -7.62 -5.61
N PRO A 237 2.85 -6.88 -5.14
CA PRO A 237 4.25 -7.18 -5.41
C PRO A 237 4.84 -8.29 -4.52
N SER A 238 4.06 -8.88 -3.65
CA SER A 238 4.52 -9.87 -2.68
C SER A 238 4.62 -11.24 -3.33
N ARG A 239 5.75 -11.92 -3.15
CA ARG A 239 5.86 -13.37 -3.35
C ARG A 239 5.45 -14.03 -2.05
N ASP A 240 4.34 -14.75 -2.10
CA ASP A 240 3.71 -15.34 -0.92
C ASP A 240 4.00 -16.85 -0.86
N TYR A 241 4.30 -17.34 0.34
CA TYR A 241 4.51 -18.76 0.64
C TYR A 241 3.52 -19.18 1.72
N LEU A 242 2.81 -20.27 1.51
CA LEU A 242 2.00 -20.91 2.52
C LEU A 242 2.92 -21.55 3.57
N ILE A 243 2.61 -21.34 4.84
CA ILE A 243 3.34 -21.96 5.93
C ILE A 243 2.67 -23.29 6.24
N GLY A 244 3.40 -24.42 6.03
CA GLY A 244 2.89 -25.77 6.17
C GLY A 244 2.21 -26.03 7.52
N GLY A 245 1.08 -26.73 7.48
CA GLY A 245 0.27 -26.99 8.67
C GLY A 245 -0.54 -25.82 9.20
N THR A 246 -0.54 -24.67 8.50
CA THR A 246 -1.28 -23.44 8.91
C THR A 246 -2.16 -22.91 7.78
N ARG A 247 -2.92 -21.84 8.06
CA ARG A 247 -3.62 -21.04 7.04
C ARG A 247 -2.86 -19.77 6.66
N SER A 248 -1.78 -19.48 7.38
CA SER A 248 -1.01 -18.24 7.26
C SER A 248 -0.01 -18.33 6.11
N ARG A 249 0.26 -17.18 5.50
CA ARG A 249 1.28 -17.03 4.48
C ARG A 249 2.33 -16.05 4.96
N VAL A 250 3.58 -16.31 4.59
CA VAL A 250 4.66 -15.32 4.66
C VAL A 250 4.93 -14.81 3.25
N GLY A 251 4.99 -13.50 3.10
CA GLY A 251 5.26 -12.83 1.83
C GLY A 251 6.53 -12.00 1.89
N PHE A 252 7.17 -11.83 0.73
CA PHE A 252 8.36 -10.99 0.58
C PHE A 252 8.11 -9.94 -0.50
N ILE A 253 8.29 -8.67 -0.16
CA ILE A 253 8.22 -7.55 -1.08
C ILE A 253 9.64 -7.02 -1.25
N SER A 254 10.23 -7.32 -2.40
CA SER A 254 11.66 -7.26 -2.65
C SER A 254 12.00 -6.30 -3.79
N PRO A 255 11.85 -4.98 -3.61
CA PRO A 255 12.13 -4.02 -4.69
C PRO A 255 13.60 -4.01 -5.11
N HIS A 256 14.53 -4.37 -4.22
CA HIS A 256 15.96 -4.41 -4.53
C HIS A 256 16.42 -5.78 -5.01
N SER A 257 16.14 -6.84 -4.22
CA SER A 257 16.72 -8.16 -4.48
C SER A 257 15.95 -9.00 -5.51
N ASN A 258 14.64 -8.70 -5.72
CA ASN A 258 13.82 -9.39 -6.70
C ASN A 258 12.79 -8.43 -7.34
N ASN A 259 13.22 -7.72 -8.36
CA ASN A 259 12.43 -6.71 -9.03
C ASN A 259 11.18 -7.30 -9.70
N PHE A 260 10.01 -6.80 -9.29
CA PHE A 260 8.67 -7.21 -9.76
C PHE A 260 8.07 -6.25 -10.81
N CYS A 261 8.87 -5.37 -11.43
CA CYS A 261 8.36 -4.36 -12.36
C CYS A 261 7.79 -4.94 -13.65
N GLY A 262 8.32 -6.06 -14.12
CA GLY A 262 7.83 -6.72 -15.34
C GLY A 262 6.35 -7.14 -15.28
N THR A 263 5.84 -7.42 -14.09
CA THR A 263 4.43 -7.79 -13.84
C THR A 263 3.62 -6.70 -13.14
N CYS A 264 4.13 -5.46 -13.12
CA CYS A 264 3.51 -4.38 -12.36
C CYS A 264 2.17 -3.93 -12.97
N ASN A 265 1.08 -4.26 -12.34
CA ASN A 265 -0.31 -3.95 -12.71
C ASN A 265 -0.89 -2.69 -12.03
N ARG A 266 -0.04 -1.79 -11.49
CA ARG A 266 -0.49 -0.74 -10.56
C ARG A 266 -0.27 0.65 -11.07
N LEU A 267 -1.23 1.53 -10.71
CA LEU A 267 -1.09 2.98 -10.70
C LEU A 267 -1.35 3.51 -9.28
N ARG A 268 -0.96 4.77 -9.04
CA ARG A 268 -1.18 5.44 -7.77
C ARG A 268 -1.78 6.82 -7.98
N VAL A 269 -2.75 7.20 -7.14
CA VAL A 269 -3.22 8.57 -7.02
C VAL A 269 -2.83 9.07 -5.63
N SER A 270 -2.06 10.16 -5.58
CA SER A 270 -1.67 10.79 -4.32
C SER A 270 -2.82 11.58 -3.69
N ALA A 271 -2.71 11.93 -2.41
CA ALA A 271 -3.72 12.73 -1.70
C ALA A 271 -3.98 14.09 -2.35
N GLU A 272 -2.99 14.67 -3.01
CA GLU A 272 -3.11 15.91 -3.78
C GLU A 272 -3.67 15.71 -5.20
N GLY A 273 -3.96 14.48 -5.60
CA GLY A 273 -4.53 14.17 -6.92
C GLY A 273 -3.51 14.06 -8.05
N ARG A 274 -2.23 13.77 -7.74
CA ARG A 274 -1.25 13.38 -8.77
C ARG A 274 -1.42 11.92 -9.13
N LEU A 275 -1.57 11.61 -10.41
CA LEU A 275 -1.53 10.24 -10.93
C LEU A 275 -0.09 9.86 -11.24
N LEU A 276 0.45 8.97 -10.43
CA LEU A 276 1.83 8.49 -10.48
C LEU A 276 1.90 7.15 -11.21
N MET A 277 2.76 7.06 -12.21
CA MET A 277 2.95 5.86 -13.01
C MET A 277 3.74 4.78 -12.27
N CYS A 278 4.63 5.19 -11.37
CA CYS A 278 5.48 4.31 -10.58
C CYS A 278 5.76 4.94 -9.20
N LEU A 279 6.01 4.11 -8.18
CA LEU A 279 6.46 4.59 -6.86
C LEU A 279 7.88 5.17 -6.96
N GLY A 280 8.74 4.52 -7.71
CA GLY A 280 10.14 4.90 -7.90
C GLY A 280 10.38 5.83 -9.10
N ASN A 281 9.43 6.71 -9.42
CA ASN A 281 9.55 7.70 -10.48
C ASN A 281 8.71 8.93 -10.15
N GLU A 282 9.16 10.12 -10.55
CA GLU A 282 8.48 11.40 -10.31
C GLU A 282 7.44 11.76 -11.38
N GLU A 283 7.45 11.07 -12.53
CA GLU A 283 6.51 11.34 -13.63
C GLU A 283 5.05 11.13 -13.21
N SER A 284 4.23 12.13 -13.46
CA SER A 284 2.83 12.15 -13.03
C SER A 284 2.03 13.17 -13.81
N ILE A 285 0.71 12.99 -13.85
CA ILE A 285 -0.23 14.02 -14.33
C ILE A 285 -1.06 14.56 -13.17
N ASP A 286 -1.56 15.78 -13.30
CA ASP A 286 -2.38 16.44 -12.29
C ASP A 286 -3.88 16.17 -12.54
N LEU A 287 -4.39 15.08 -11.94
CA LEU A 287 -5.83 14.76 -11.99
C LEU A 287 -6.69 15.80 -11.26
N ARG A 288 -6.19 16.38 -10.17
CA ARG A 288 -6.92 17.42 -9.43
C ARG A 288 -7.21 18.63 -10.32
N ALA A 289 -6.20 19.09 -11.07
CA ALA A 289 -6.39 20.18 -12.01
C ALA A 289 -7.45 19.83 -13.08
N LEU A 290 -7.40 18.61 -13.62
CA LEU A 290 -8.40 18.15 -14.61
C LEU A 290 -9.81 18.07 -14.01
N LEU A 291 -9.96 17.54 -12.81
CA LEU A 291 -11.24 17.44 -12.11
C LEU A 291 -11.85 18.82 -11.83
N ARG A 292 -11.03 19.77 -11.34
CA ARG A 292 -11.46 21.11 -10.93
C ARG A 292 -11.66 22.07 -12.08
N ALA A 293 -11.03 21.82 -13.23
CA ALA A 293 -11.28 22.57 -14.46
C ALA A 293 -12.63 22.25 -15.14
N GLY A 294 -13.43 21.33 -14.55
CA GLY A 294 -14.73 20.96 -15.10
C GLY A 294 -14.66 20.08 -16.34
N ASN A 295 -13.54 19.39 -16.58
CA ASN A 295 -13.43 18.47 -17.71
C ASN A 295 -14.46 17.33 -17.62
N SER A 296 -14.93 16.86 -18.78
CA SER A 296 -15.80 15.70 -18.87
C SER A 296 -15.09 14.43 -18.44
N ASP A 297 -15.84 13.43 -18.03
CA ASP A 297 -15.30 12.13 -17.63
C ASP A 297 -14.50 11.47 -18.76
N GLU A 298 -14.95 11.62 -20.01
CA GLU A 298 -14.25 11.11 -21.19
C GLU A 298 -12.91 11.81 -21.40
N ALA A 299 -12.83 13.12 -21.21
CA ALA A 299 -11.57 13.86 -21.31
C ALA A 299 -10.57 13.41 -20.23
N ILE A 300 -11.04 13.19 -19.01
CA ILE A 300 -10.21 12.70 -17.90
C ILE A 300 -9.74 11.26 -18.17
N LYS A 301 -10.64 10.37 -18.61
CA LYS A 301 -10.29 8.99 -19.01
C LYS A 301 -9.26 8.96 -20.13
N SER A 302 -9.40 9.80 -21.15
CA SER A 302 -8.43 9.94 -22.24
C SER A 302 -7.06 10.40 -21.73
N SER A 303 -7.03 11.34 -20.78
CA SER A 303 -5.79 11.80 -20.14
C SER A 303 -5.12 10.69 -19.33
N ILE A 304 -5.90 9.88 -18.59
CA ILE A 304 -5.41 8.70 -17.85
C ILE A 304 -4.77 7.69 -18.81
N ILE A 305 -5.47 7.33 -19.90
CA ILE A 305 -4.98 6.37 -20.90
C ILE A 305 -3.68 6.89 -21.53
N SER A 306 -3.67 8.14 -21.98
CA SER A 306 -2.49 8.76 -22.62
C SER A 306 -1.28 8.80 -21.69
N SER A 307 -1.50 8.99 -20.38
CA SER A 307 -0.43 9.05 -19.40
C SER A 307 0.31 7.73 -19.19
N LEU A 308 -0.27 6.59 -19.59
CA LEU A 308 0.39 5.29 -19.50
C LEU A 308 1.67 5.19 -20.33
N THR A 309 1.84 6.03 -21.35
CA THR A 309 3.08 6.13 -22.13
C THR A 309 4.27 6.58 -21.28
N MET A 310 4.03 7.27 -20.16
CA MET A 310 5.06 7.69 -19.20
C MET A 310 5.42 6.61 -18.19
N LYS A 311 4.65 5.49 -18.12
CA LYS A 311 4.93 4.43 -17.14
C LYS A 311 6.27 3.77 -17.48
N PRO A 312 7.27 3.82 -16.54
CA PRO A 312 8.58 3.26 -16.81
C PRO A 312 8.52 1.72 -16.84
N GLU A 313 9.48 1.12 -17.54
CA GLU A 313 9.66 -0.33 -17.52
C GLU A 313 9.94 -0.83 -16.11
N ARG A 314 10.88 -0.15 -15.42
CA ARG A 314 11.27 -0.46 -14.04
C ARG A 314 11.60 0.80 -13.24
N HIS A 315 11.59 0.67 -11.91
CA HIS A 315 12.10 1.71 -11.01
C HIS A 315 13.64 1.71 -10.99
N VAL A 316 14.21 2.76 -10.39
CA VAL A 316 15.67 3.00 -10.33
C VAL A 316 16.23 2.88 -8.91
N PHE A 317 15.59 2.15 -8.01
CA PHE A 317 16.04 1.99 -6.61
C PHE A 317 17.41 1.31 -6.48
N ASP A 318 17.85 0.60 -7.51
CA ASP A 318 19.13 -0.09 -7.62
C ASP A 318 20.28 0.81 -8.12
N ARG A 319 20.02 2.09 -8.38
CA ARG A 319 20.99 3.05 -8.93
C ARG A 319 21.28 4.16 -7.91
N PRO A 320 22.28 4.01 -7.06
CA PRO A 320 22.57 4.98 -5.99
C PRO A 320 23.01 6.36 -6.53
N ASP A 321 23.51 6.42 -7.77
CA ASP A 321 24.00 7.65 -8.40
C ASP A 321 22.91 8.47 -9.12
N GLU A 322 21.70 7.93 -9.27
CA GLU A 322 20.56 8.66 -9.84
C GLU A 322 19.80 9.42 -8.75
N PRO A 323 19.13 10.55 -9.10
CA PRO A 323 18.33 11.30 -8.13
C PRO A 323 17.32 10.39 -7.45
N GLN A 324 17.43 10.25 -6.15
CA GLN A 324 16.47 9.51 -5.35
C GLN A 324 15.11 10.21 -5.37
N ILE A 325 14.04 9.45 -5.18
CA ILE A 325 12.69 9.99 -5.08
C ILE A 325 12.61 10.94 -3.88
N VAL A 326 12.29 12.21 -4.15
CA VAL A 326 12.23 13.25 -3.12
C VAL A 326 10.98 13.13 -2.25
N ARG A 327 9.93 12.53 -2.81
CA ARG A 327 8.65 12.36 -2.12
C ARG A 327 8.74 11.35 -0.98
N PHE A 328 8.18 11.73 0.14
CA PHE A 328 7.99 10.81 1.26
C PHE A 328 6.87 9.80 0.99
N MET A 329 6.92 8.64 1.66
CA MET A 329 5.96 7.57 1.48
C MET A 329 4.51 8.01 1.82
N ASN A 330 4.32 8.84 2.84
CA ASN A 330 2.99 9.34 3.25
C ASN A 330 2.29 10.18 2.16
N ALA A 331 3.04 10.81 1.25
CA ALA A 331 2.46 11.59 0.16
C ALA A 331 1.85 10.68 -0.92
N THR A 332 2.47 9.54 -1.18
CA THR A 332 2.06 8.59 -2.23
C THR A 332 1.20 7.43 -1.73
N GLY A 333 1.16 7.27 -0.43
CA GLY A 333 0.51 6.16 0.23
C GLY A 333 1.32 4.86 0.20
N GLY A 334 1.69 4.39 1.35
CA GLY A 334 2.47 3.17 1.58
C GLY A 334 1.70 1.88 1.34
#